data_cb068ffff71bbf123267ba4fffe14977
#
_entry.id   cb068ffff71bbf123267ba4fffe14977
#
_cell.length_a   1.000
_cell.length_b   1.000
_cell.length_c   1.000
_cell.angle_alpha   90.00
_cell.angle_beta   90.00
_cell.angle_gamma   90.00
#
_symmetry.space_group_name_H-M   'P 1'
#
loop_
_entity.id
_entity.type
_entity.pdbx_description
1 polymer ?
#
loop_
_entity_poly.entity_id
_entity_poly.type
_entity_poly.pdbx_seq_one_letter_code
_entity_poly.pdbx_strand_id
1 'polypeptide(L)'
;MRKSLLIAAAIVSVVAFTGCKGKNKTVTGGGDEAVSVKIEQSYKEKVAQSVDFTANLEAYKQTYIVPSITARIEKLNVDVGDKVKKGQILAEMDKTQYNTNALQLANAELDFARMKPVYETGGISKQEIDAAETNINVLKETVSNLEENVTLRSPFDGVVTARYNEEGDLFSSMSGTGIYQVMQMNPLKAYVFVSEQYFPQVYIGMPVEVKVDVYPDQVFSGKVSRIAPAIDPTSRTFEVEVTVGNSALTLRPGMYARTTFNMGEVDNVTVLDVAIQRQTGTNDKYVYVLKEDGTVESRFVTTGLGEAQAVHHVVQAALHQNQQVLAGLAEGEKVVIAGSARLLDGMKVQVIEGAQQ
;
A
#
# COMPACT_ATOMS: atom_id res chain seq x y z
N MET A 1 -1.44 -36.42 -59.94
CA MET A 1 -2.25 -37.02 -61.02
C MET A 1 -3.32 -36.04 -61.44
N ARG A 2 -3.30 -35.76 -62.76
CA ARG A 2 -4.37 -35.22 -63.62
C ARG A 2 -4.92 -33.82 -63.23
N LYS A 3 -4.54 -32.73 -63.97
CA LYS A 3 -4.86 -32.34 -65.36
C LYS A 3 -6.39 -32.17 -65.47
N SER A 4 -6.93 -31.00 -65.82
CA SER A 4 -6.99 -30.41 -67.19
C SER A 4 -7.85 -29.15 -67.04
N LEU A 5 -7.54 -27.99 -67.55
CA LEU A 5 -7.43 -27.50 -68.94
C LEU A 5 -8.74 -26.90 -69.47
N LEU A 6 -8.69 -25.61 -69.82
CA LEU A 6 -9.24 -24.90 -70.99
C LEU A 6 -10.76 -24.58 -70.98
N ILE A 7 -11.31 -23.48 -71.46
CA ILE A 7 -11.12 -22.73 -72.71
C ILE A 7 -11.84 -21.38 -72.61
N ALA A 8 -11.23 -20.39 -73.20
CA ALA A 8 -11.59 -19.08 -73.67
C ALA A 8 -12.96 -18.91 -74.34
N ALA A 9 -13.53 -17.73 -74.26
CA ALA A 9 -14.22 -17.09 -75.42
C ALA A 9 -14.25 -15.55 -75.24
N ALA A 10 -13.61 -14.86 -76.08
CA ALA A 10 -13.70 -13.41 -76.31
C ALA A 10 -14.99 -13.07 -77.08
N ILE A 11 -15.69 -12.02 -76.63
CA ILE A 11 -16.63 -11.30 -77.54
C ILE A 11 -16.35 -9.77 -77.40
N VAL A 12 -15.84 -9.26 -78.46
CA VAL A 12 -15.69 -7.84 -78.78
C VAL A 12 -17.06 -7.31 -79.18
N SER A 13 -17.49 -6.20 -78.53
CA SER A 13 -18.56 -5.35 -79.09
C SER A 13 -18.15 -3.89 -78.93
N VAL A 14 -17.81 -3.34 -80.08
CA VAL A 14 -17.63 -1.90 -80.32
C VAL A 14 -19.03 -1.28 -80.37
N VAL A 15 -19.27 -0.25 -79.56
CA VAL A 15 -20.38 0.71 -79.76
C VAL A 15 -19.85 2.12 -79.60
N ALA A 16 -20.20 2.93 -80.56
CA ALA A 16 -19.71 4.21 -80.91
C ALA A 16 -19.91 5.33 -79.92
N PHE A 17 -18.98 6.30 -80.02
CA PHE A 17 -19.03 7.62 -79.46
C PHE A 17 -20.26 8.43 -79.95
N THR A 18 -20.96 9.02 -78.91
CA THR A 18 -21.67 10.28 -79.13
C THR A 18 -21.30 11.23 -78.00
N GLY A 19 -20.58 12.27 -78.38
CA GLY A 19 -20.13 13.32 -77.48
C GLY A 19 -21.32 14.19 -77.00
N CYS A 20 -21.37 14.39 -75.67
CA CYS A 20 -22.08 15.51 -75.07
C CYS A 20 -21.04 16.39 -74.35
N LYS A 21 -20.93 17.60 -74.88
CA LYS A 21 -20.12 18.72 -74.41
C LYS A 21 -20.76 19.23 -73.11
N GLY A 22 -20.41 18.63 -71.95
CA GLY A 22 -20.80 19.11 -70.62
C GLY A 22 -19.78 20.12 -70.13
N LYS A 23 -20.22 21.32 -69.85
CA LYS A 23 -19.45 22.46 -69.31
C LYS A 23 -18.66 21.96 -68.08
N ASN A 24 -17.34 22.15 -68.07
CA ASN A 24 -16.50 22.19 -66.94
C ASN A 24 -17.07 23.22 -65.92
N LYS A 25 -17.76 22.79 -64.94
CA LYS A 25 -17.84 23.55 -63.72
C LYS A 25 -16.54 23.35 -62.99
N THR A 26 -15.69 24.32 -63.06
CA THR A 26 -14.60 24.56 -62.14
C THR A 26 -15.25 24.56 -60.74
N VAL A 27 -14.96 23.53 -59.97
CA VAL A 27 -15.23 23.57 -58.53
C VAL A 27 -14.21 24.56 -57.96
N THR A 28 -14.61 25.81 -57.95
CA THR A 28 -13.94 26.88 -57.22
C THR A 28 -14.03 26.50 -55.75
N GLY A 29 -12.87 26.51 -55.13
CA GLY A 29 -12.61 26.10 -53.77
C GLY A 29 -13.72 26.36 -52.79
N GLY A 30 -13.90 25.39 -51.89
CA GLY A 30 -14.72 25.58 -50.71
C GLY A 30 -14.28 26.85 -50.00
N GLY A 31 -15.24 27.76 -49.82
CA GLY A 31 -15.04 28.91 -48.97
C GLY A 31 -14.54 28.48 -47.63
N ASP A 32 -13.69 29.26 -47.06
CA ASP A 32 -13.18 29.23 -45.68
C ASP A 32 -14.40 29.38 -44.72
N GLU A 33 -15.24 28.34 -44.60
CA GLU A 33 -16.23 28.30 -43.53
C GLU A 33 -15.45 28.02 -42.24
N ALA A 34 -15.15 29.11 -41.53
CA ALA A 34 -14.52 29.00 -40.21
C ALA A 34 -15.35 28.07 -39.32
N VAL A 35 -14.72 27.02 -38.85
CA VAL A 35 -15.39 26.05 -37.96
C VAL A 35 -15.77 26.76 -36.65
N SER A 36 -17.04 26.66 -36.29
CA SER A 36 -17.53 27.25 -35.06
C SER A 36 -17.07 26.44 -33.85
N VAL A 37 -16.38 27.10 -32.92
CA VAL A 37 -15.84 26.46 -31.69
C VAL A 37 -16.23 27.21 -30.43
N LYS A 38 -16.39 26.48 -29.33
CA LYS A 38 -16.42 27.08 -28.01
C LYS A 38 -15.03 26.99 -27.39
N ILE A 39 -14.66 28.04 -26.69
CA ILE A 39 -13.37 28.14 -26.02
C ILE A 39 -13.57 28.36 -24.52
N GLU A 40 -12.59 27.94 -23.75
CA GLU A 40 -12.45 28.25 -22.35
C GLU A 40 -10.99 28.61 -22.04
N GLN A 41 -10.79 29.43 -21.04
CA GLN A 41 -9.48 29.87 -20.65
C GLN A 41 -8.89 28.89 -19.61
N SER A 42 -7.68 28.43 -19.83
CA SER A 42 -6.96 27.64 -18.85
C SER A 42 -6.63 28.48 -17.60
N TYR A 43 -6.75 27.92 -16.45
CA TYR A 43 -6.46 28.59 -15.18
C TYR A 43 -5.61 27.71 -14.25
N LYS A 44 -4.92 28.37 -13.32
CA LYS A 44 -4.20 27.65 -12.27
C LYS A 44 -5.13 27.29 -11.15
N GLU A 45 -5.05 26.06 -10.72
CA GLU A 45 -5.77 25.55 -9.56
C GLU A 45 -4.82 24.73 -8.69
N LYS A 46 -5.05 24.77 -7.39
CA LYS A 46 -4.38 23.89 -6.45
C LYS A 46 -4.96 22.50 -6.54
N VAL A 47 -4.21 21.59 -7.12
CA VAL A 47 -4.63 20.21 -7.31
C VAL A 47 -3.92 19.34 -6.28
N ALA A 48 -4.71 18.56 -5.53
CA ALA A 48 -4.17 17.58 -4.59
C ALA A 48 -3.37 16.52 -5.33
N GLN A 49 -2.11 16.33 -4.94
CA GLN A 49 -1.25 15.30 -5.49
C GLN A 49 -1.30 14.06 -4.62
N SER A 50 -2.02 13.04 -5.07
CA SER A 50 -2.05 11.73 -4.41
C SER A 50 -1.23 10.72 -5.19
N VAL A 51 -0.46 9.90 -4.48
CA VAL A 51 0.36 8.85 -5.08
C VAL A 51 0.03 7.52 -4.40
N ASP A 52 -0.25 6.51 -5.22
CA ASP A 52 -0.56 5.16 -4.77
C ASP A 52 0.71 4.30 -4.74
N PHE A 53 0.91 3.61 -3.64
CA PHE A 53 1.94 2.59 -3.47
C PHE A 53 1.29 1.29 -3.00
N THR A 54 2.01 0.21 -3.19
CA THR A 54 1.57 -1.11 -2.75
C THR A 54 2.38 -1.58 -1.56
N ALA A 55 1.74 -2.32 -0.66
CA ALA A 55 2.36 -2.86 0.53
C ALA A 55 1.71 -4.18 0.94
N ASN A 56 2.45 -4.99 1.69
CA ASN A 56 1.88 -6.11 2.42
C ASN A 56 1.62 -5.69 3.86
N LEU A 57 0.47 -6.08 4.39
CA LEU A 57 0.16 -5.88 5.81
C LEU A 57 0.89 -6.92 6.64
N GLU A 58 1.54 -6.46 7.68
CA GLU A 58 2.25 -7.32 8.64
C GLU A 58 1.72 -7.12 10.06
N ALA A 59 1.94 -8.12 10.90
CA ALA A 59 1.64 -7.99 12.32
C ALA A 59 2.51 -6.90 12.95
N TYR A 60 1.94 -6.10 13.85
CA TYR A 60 2.72 -5.09 14.57
C TYR A 60 3.88 -5.68 15.37
N LYS A 61 3.63 -6.83 16.00
CA LYS A 61 4.62 -7.69 16.64
C LYS A 61 4.28 -9.13 16.32
N GLN A 62 5.32 -9.94 16.14
CA GLN A 62 5.21 -11.38 15.96
C GLN A 62 6.29 -12.04 16.81
N THR A 63 5.94 -13.12 17.49
CA THR A 63 6.92 -13.92 18.23
C THR A 63 6.53 -15.39 18.23
N TYR A 64 7.54 -16.22 18.32
CA TYR A 64 7.38 -17.64 18.60
C TYR A 64 7.59 -17.86 20.11
N ILE A 65 6.72 -18.61 20.73
CA ILE A 65 6.83 -19.00 22.14
C ILE A 65 7.68 -20.26 22.20
N VAL A 66 8.90 -20.08 22.65
CA VAL A 66 9.96 -21.11 22.61
C VAL A 66 10.53 -21.27 24.00
N PRO A 67 10.41 -22.44 24.66
CA PRO A 67 11.18 -22.71 25.86
C PRO A 67 12.67 -22.93 25.52
N SER A 68 13.57 -22.49 26.40
CA SER A 68 15.02 -22.66 26.19
C SER A 68 15.54 -24.05 26.60
N ILE A 69 14.65 -24.89 27.15
CA ILE A 69 14.99 -26.25 27.62
C ILE A 69 14.24 -27.30 26.80
N THR A 70 14.80 -28.48 26.74
CA THR A 70 14.10 -29.68 26.24
C THR A 70 13.25 -30.25 27.36
N ALA A 71 11.93 -30.27 27.17
CA ALA A 71 10.98 -30.79 28.17
C ALA A 71 9.70 -31.30 27.49
N ARG A 72 8.93 -32.13 28.17
CA ARG A 72 7.62 -32.58 27.70
C ARG A 72 6.59 -31.47 27.94
N ILE A 73 5.70 -31.31 26.99
CA ILE A 73 4.53 -30.41 27.10
C ILE A 73 3.48 -31.13 27.96
N GLU A 74 3.17 -30.57 29.11
CA GLU A 74 2.13 -31.13 29.98
C GLU A 74 0.74 -30.63 29.60
N LYS A 75 0.64 -29.31 29.29
CA LYS A 75 -0.65 -28.70 29.00
C LYS A 75 -0.54 -27.54 28.05
N LEU A 76 -1.51 -27.45 27.17
CA LEU A 76 -1.72 -26.33 26.24
C LEU A 76 -3.01 -25.60 26.63
N ASN A 77 -2.90 -24.35 27.09
CA ASN A 77 -4.03 -23.60 27.67
C ASN A 77 -4.80 -22.75 26.64
N VAL A 78 -4.32 -22.69 25.39
CA VAL A 78 -4.89 -21.87 24.30
C VAL A 78 -4.79 -22.60 22.99
N ASP A 79 -5.66 -22.23 22.03
CA ASP A 79 -5.64 -22.79 20.69
C ASP A 79 -5.55 -21.69 19.62
N VAL A 80 -5.38 -22.10 18.35
CA VAL A 80 -5.29 -21.18 17.20
C VAL A 80 -6.58 -20.37 17.09
N GLY A 81 -6.42 -19.06 17.00
CA GLY A 81 -7.51 -18.08 16.97
C GLY A 81 -7.81 -17.42 18.30
N ASP A 82 -7.30 -17.96 19.42
CA ASP A 82 -7.54 -17.38 20.75
C ASP A 82 -6.84 -16.03 20.93
N LYS A 83 -7.56 -15.10 21.57
CA LYS A 83 -7.00 -13.82 22.02
C LYS A 83 -6.30 -14.02 23.35
N VAL A 84 -5.06 -13.56 23.42
CA VAL A 84 -4.21 -13.68 24.61
C VAL A 84 -3.76 -12.32 25.11
N LYS A 85 -3.61 -12.20 26.43
CA LYS A 85 -3.09 -11.00 27.09
C LYS A 85 -1.62 -11.17 27.44
N LYS A 86 -0.90 -10.06 27.55
CA LYS A 86 0.47 -10.06 28.08
C LYS A 86 0.52 -10.74 29.45
N GLY A 87 1.44 -11.69 29.62
CA GLY A 87 1.61 -12.48 30.86
C GLY A 87 0.67 -13.68 30.98
N GLN A 88 -0.31 -13.84 30.10
CA GLN A 88 -1.21 -15.01 30.11
C GLN A 88 -0.42 -16.29 29.85
N ILE A 89 -0.67 -17.35 30.65
CA ILE A 89 -0.04 -18.66 30.47
C ILE A 89 -0.62 -19.32 29.21
N LEU A 90 0.26 -19.69 28.29
CA LEU A 90 -0.08 -20.34 27.02
C LEU A 90 0.15 -21.85 27.08
N ALA A 91 1.27 -22.27 27.68
CA ALA A 91 1.61 -23.66 27.83
C ALA A 91 2.33 -23.93 29.17
N GLU A 92 2.21 -25.13 29.63
CA GLU A 92 2.92 -25.66 30.83
C GLU A 92 3.76 -26.86 30.40
N MET A 93 5.03 -26.82 30.79
CA MET A 93 5.99 -27.88 30.53
C MET A 93 6.15 -28.73 31.80
N ASP A 94 6.78 -29.91 31.66
CA ASP A 94 7.16 -30.76 32.82
C ASP A 94 7.92 -29.95 33.84
N LYS A 95 7.39 -29.94 35.07
CA LYS A 95 7.87 -29.17 36.23
C LYS A 95 8.81 -29.95 37.12
N THR A 96 9.18 -31.19 36.77
CA THR A 96 9.99 -32.07 37.65
C THR A 96 11.28 -31.38 38.09
N GLN A 97 12.03 -30.82 37.15
CA GLN A 97 13.28 -30.11 37.42
C GLN A 97 13.06 -28.85 38.25
N TYR A 98 12.03 -28.06 37.90
CA TYR A 98 11.64 -26.86 38.64
C TYR A 98 11.30 -27.20 40.09
N ASN A 99 10.42 -28.19 40.33
CA ASN A 99 10.00 -28.60 41.68
C ASN A 99 11.18 -29.07 42.53
N THR A 100 12.12 -29.83 41.91
CA THR A 100 13.33 -30.30 42.64
C THR A 100 14.18 -29.11 43.10
N ASN A 101 14.46 -28.14 42.20
CA ASN A 101 15.27 -26.98 42.55
C ASN A 101 14.53 -26.03 43.53
N ALA A 102 13.22 -25.88 43.39
CA ALA A 102 12.41 -25.10 44.33
C ALA A 102 12.45 -25.68 45.76
N LEU A 103 12.41 -27.02 45.90
CA LEU A 103 12.60 -27.67 47.20
C LEU A 103 14.02 -27.49 47.75
N GLN A 104 15.06 -27.53 46.89
CA GLN A 104 16.42 -27.25 47.31
C GLN A 104 16.57 -25.81 47.81
N LEU A 105 15.98 -24.84 47.09
CA LEU A 105 15.95 -23.44 47.49
C LEU A 105 15.25 -23.27 48.87
N ALA A 106 14.05 -23.86 49.01
CA ALA A 106 13.32 -23.78 50.28
C ALA A 106 14.14 -24.36 51.46
N ASN A 107 14.83 -25.48 51.28
CA ASN A 107 15.71 -26.04 52.31
C ASN A 107 16.88 -25.11 52.63
N ALA A 108 17.55 -24.54 51.62
CA ALA A 108 18.66 -23.59 51.79
C ALA A 108 18.19 -22.32 52.56
N GLU A 109 17.00 -21.81 52.26
CA GLU A 109 16.40 -20.66 52.97
C GLU A 109 16.09 -20.99 54.44
N LEU A 110 15.58 -22.20 54.71
CA LEU A 110 15.35 -22.64 56.09
C LEU A 110 16.68 -22.78 56.88
N ASP A 111 17.70 -23.36 56.28
CA ASP A 111 19.01 -23.49 56.90
C ASP A 111 19.66 -22.13 57.17
N PHE A 112 19.58 -21.20 56.21
CA PHE A 112 20.05 -19.83 56.39
C PHE A 112 19.32 -19.11 57.53
N ALA A 113 18.00 -19.29 57.61
CA ALA A 113 17.18 -18.71 58.69
C ALA A 113 17.60 -19.24 60.06
N ARG A 114 18.08 -20.49 60.16
CA ARG A 114 18.64 -21.08 61.41
C ARG A 114 20.05 -20.57 61.69
N MET A 115 20.88 -20.36 60.66
CA MET A 115 22.26 -19.87 60.75
C MET A 115 22.31 -18.40 61.20
N LYS A 116 21.38 -17.58 60.75
CA LYS A 116 21.37 -16.13 61.02
C LYS A 116 21.45 -15.76 62.49
N PRO A 117 20.63 -16.33 63.43
CA PRO A 117 20.72 -16.03 64.85
C PRO A 117 22.07 -16.51 65.47
N VAL A 118 22.63 -17.63 64.97
CA VAL A 118 23.92 -18.17 65.41
C VAL A 118 25.07 -17.24 65.03
N TYR A 119 24.99 -16.65 63.83
CA TYR A 119 25.96 -15.63 63.39
C TYR A 119 25.86 -14.38 64.24
N GLU A 120 24.66 -13.90 64.56
CA GLU A 120 24.43 -12.70 65.40
C GLU A 120 25.03 -12.86 66.82
N THR A 121 25.11 -14.10 67.32
CA THR A 121 25.74 -14.43 68.59
C THR A 121 27.25 -14.79 68.50
N GLY A 122 27.82 -14.70 67.29
CA GLY A 122 29.24 -15.02 67.06
C GLY A 122 29.58 -16.50 66.96
N GLY A 123 28.54 -17.38 66.82
CA GLY A 123 28.74 -18.83 66.77
C GLY A 123 29.20 -19.39 65.41
N ILE A 124 29.08 -18.62 64.33
CA ILE A 124 29.63 -18.95 63.01
C ILE A 124 30.36 -17.75 62.41
N SER A 125 31.23 -18.02 61.44
CA SER A 125 32.04 -17.00 60.77
C SER A 125 31.22 -16.20 59.75
N LYS A 126 31.67 -14.96 59.44
CA LYS A 126 31.10 -14.18 58.35
C LYS A 126 31.20 -14.90 57.00
N GLN A 127 32.28 -15.64 56.77
CA GLN A 127 32.47 -16.40 55.57
C GLN A 127 31.41 -17.50 55.38
N GLU A 128 30.97 -18.14 56.42
CA GLU A 128 29.96 -19.19 56.40
C GLU A 128 28.55 -18.61 56.07
N ILE A 129 28.18 -17.48 56.68
CA ILE A 129 26.89 -16.86 56.40
C ILE A 129 26.83 -16.26 55.00
N ASP A 130 27.92 -15.59 54.55
CA ASP A 130 28.03 -15.04 53.21
C ASP A 130 28.00 -16.16 52.14
N ALA A 131 28.57 -17.33 52.39
CA ALA A 131 28.52 -18.49 51.51
C ALA A 131 27.08 -19.07 51.41
N ALA A 132 26.38 -19.15 52.50
CA ALA A 132 24.99 -19.61 52.52
C ALA A 132 24.06 -18.65 51.78
N GLU A 133 24.24 -17.33 51.94
CA GLU A 133 23.50 -16.31 51.19
C GLU A 133 23.78 -16.39 49.70
N THR A 134 25.04 -16.56 49.31
CA THR A 134 25.43 -16.71 47.91
C THR A 134 24.77 -17.95 47.30
N ASN A 135 24.76 -19.07 48.01
CA ASN A 135 24.10 -20.31 47.57
C ASN A 135 22.59 -20.12 47.33
N ILE A 136 21.89 -19.41 48.24
CA ILE A 136 20.46 -19.07 48.08
C ILE A 136 20.27 -18.22 46.82
N ASN A 137 21.10 -17.21 46.59
CA ASN A 137 20.97 -16.33 45.40
C ASN A 137 21.14 -17.13 44.11
N VAL A 138 22.12 -18.06 44.06
CA VAL A 138 22.30 -18.96 42.88
C VAL A 138 21.10 -19.86 42.66
N LEU A 139 20.54 -20.45 43.76
CA LEU A 139 19.33 -21.28 43.66
C LEU A 139 18.10 -20.46 43.21
N LYS A 140 17.94 -19.23 43.71
CA LYS A 140 16.86 -18.31 43.26
C LYS A 140 16.91 -18.04 41.78
N GLU A 141 18.08 -17.69 41.28
CA GLU A 141 18.25 -17.46 39.82
C GLU A 141 17.95 -18.73 39.00
N THR A 142 18.40 -19.90 39.50
CA THR A 142 18.12 -21.18 38.87
C THR A 142 16.62 -21.48 38.81
N VAL A 143 15.91 -21.30 39.92
CA VAL A 143 14.47 -21.53 40.02
C VAL A 143 13.70 -20.54 39.14
N SER A 144 14.09 -19.25 39.13
CA SER A 144 13.47 -18.24 38.28
C SER A 144 13.61 -18.57 36.80
N ASN A 145 14.82 -18.94 36.38
CA ASN A 145 15.07 -19.34 35.00
C ASN A 145 14.30 -20.60 34.58
N LEU A 146 14.15 -21.57 35.49
CA LEU A 146 13.33 -22.75 35.23
C LEU A 146 11.86 -22.41 35.15
N GLU A 147 11.34 -21.51 36.02
CA GLU A 147 9.94 -21.07 36.00
C GLU A 147 9.56 -20.47 34.65
N GLU A 148 10.41 -19.57 34.09
CA GLU A 148 10.18 -18.98 32.79
C GLU A 148 10.11 -20.02 31.66
N ASN A 149 10.85 -21.12 31.78
CA ASN A 149 10.91 -22.19 30.80
C ASN A 149 9.81 -23.24 30.94
N VAL A 150 9.28 -23.46 32.17
CA VAL A 150 8.18 -24.42 32.39
C VAL A 150 6.80 -23.79 32.35
N THR A 151 6.70 -22.46 32.42
CA THR A 151 5.43 -21.73 32.37
C THR A 151 5.52 -20.67 31.29
N LEU A 152 5.15 -21.04 30.07
CA LEU A 152 5.29 -20.18 28.89
C LEU A 152 4.16 -19.15 28.85
N ARG A 153 4.52 -17.88 28.73
CA ARG A 153 3.58 -16.74 28.77
C ARG A 153 3.68 -15.91 27.49
N SER A 154 2.55 -15.26 27.15
CA SER A 154 2.55 -14.28 26.06
C SER A 154 3.31 -13.00 26.46
N PRO A 155 4.28 -12.52 25.66
CA PRO A 155 5.02 -11.29 25.95
C PRO A 155 4.23 -10.01 25.65
N PHE A 156 3.11 -10.09 24.90
CA PHE A 156 2.24 -8.97 24.55
C PHE A 156 0.80 -9.44 24.29
N ASP A 157 -0.13 -8.48 24.20
CA ASP A 157 -1.52 -8.76 23.83
C ASP A 157 -1.60 -9.11 22.35
N GLY A 158 -2.21 -10.24 22.01
CA GLY A 158 -2.23 -10.72 20.63
C GLY A 158 -3.24 -11.84 20.38
N VAL A 159 -3.05 -12.52 19.27
CA VAL A 159 -3.81 -13.69 18.85
C VAL A 159 -2.84 -14.83 18.55
N VAL A 160 -3.17 -16.03 18.96
CA VAL A 160 -2.43 -17.25 18.59
C VAL A 160 -2.71 -17.56 17.12
N THR A 161 -1.68 -17.51 16.29
CA THR A 161 -1.83 -17.74 14.86
C THR A 161 -1.42 -19.13 14.39
N ALA A 162 -0.58 -19.80 15.17
CA ALA A 162 -0.20 -21.18 14.89
C ALA A 162 0.14 -21.93 16.19
N ARG A 163 -0.09 -23.22 16.18
CA ARG A 163 0.31 -24.19 17.18
C ARG A 163 1.08 -25.30 16.45
N TYR A 164 2.26 -25.62 16.94
CA TYR A 164 3.17 -26.53 16.25
C TYR A 164 3.36 -27.87 16.99
N ASN A 165 2.86 -27.97 18.22
CA ASN A 165 3.00 -29.14 19.07
C ASN A 165 1.69 -29.49 19.74
N GLU A 166 1.60 -30.74 20.21
CA GLU A 166 0.47 -31.28 20.96
C GLU A 166 0.85 -31.54 22.42
N GLU A 167 -0.17 -31.71 23.28
CA GLU A 167 0.04 -32.14 24.67
C GLU A 167 0.68 -33.54 24.67
N GLY A 168 1.68 -33.71 25.52
CA GLY A 168 2.47 -34.93 25.62
C GLY A 168 3.70 -34.99 24.71
N ASP A 169 3.84 -34.09 23.75
CA ASP A 169 5.02 -34.00 22.89
C ASP A 169 6.27 -33.64 23.70
N LEU A 170 7.41 -34.17 23.27
CA LEU A 170 8.71 -33.74 23.77
C LEU A 170 9.20 -32.56 22.92
N PHE A 171 9.17 -31.37 23.48
CA PHE A 171 9.75 -30.20 22.82
C PHE A 171 11.28 -30.26 22.90
N SER A 172 11.94 -29.96 21.79
CA SER A 172 13.40 -29.80 21.70
C SER A 172 13.74 -28.39 21.23
N SER A 173 14.56 -27.68 21.97
CA SER A 173 15.06 -26.34 21.61
C SER A 173 15.82 -26.31 20.27
N MET A 174 16.28 -27.47 19.77
CA MET A 174 16.95 -27.60 18.47
C MET A 174 15.99 -27.66 17.26
N SER A 175 14.69 -27.77 17.47
CA SER A 175 13.70 -27.92 16.39
C SER A 175 13.49 -26.65 15.57
N GLY A 176 13.96 -25.50 16.03
CA GLY A 176 13.89 -24.21 15.33
C GLY A 176 12.50 -23.55 15.26
N THR A 177 11.43 -24.29 15.56
CA THR A 177 10.06 -23.78 15.67
C THR A 177 9.63 -23.72 17.12
N GLY A 178 8.87 -22.70 17.51
CA GLY A 178 8.28 -22.61 18.85
C GLY A 178 7.05 -23.52 19.02
N ILE A 179 6.49 -23.54 20.23
CA ILE A 179 5.22 -24.25 20.50
C ILE A 179 4.06 -23.48 19.90
N TYR A 180 4.05 -22.17 20.08
CA TYR A 180 3.05 -21.25 19.53
C TYR A 180 3.69 -20.12 18.74
N GLN A 181 2.90 -19.57 17.80
CA GLN A 181 3.15 -18.27 17.22
C GLN A 181 2.05 -17.31 17.70
N VAL A 182 2.46 -16.17 18.24
CA VAL A 182 1.56 -15.11 18.70
C VAL A 182 1.82 -13.85 17.89
N MET A 183 0.75 -13.24 17.36
CA MET A 183 0.81 -12.01 16.59
C MET A 183 -0.06 -10.92 17.22
N GLN A 184 0.48 -9.71 17.29
CA GLN A 184 -0.30 -8.52 17.58
C GLN A 184 -0.90 -7.99 16.28
N MET A 185 -2.23 -8.12 16.13
CA MET A 185 -2.95 -7.77 14.90
C MET A 185 -3.61 -6.38 14.96
N ASN A 186 -3.52 -5.69 16.07
CA ASN A 186 -4.00 -4.32 16.21
C ASN A 186 -2.99 -3.50 17.03
N PRO A 187 -2.44 -2.45 16.40
CA PRO A 187 -2.51 -2.14 14.98
C PRO A 187 -1.78 -3.16 14.09
N LEU A 188 -1.86 -3.00 12.77
CA LEU A 188 -0.98 -3.65 11.79
C LEU A 188 0.08 -2.68 11.32
N LYS A 189 1.07 -3.19 10.60
CA LYS A 189 2.10 -2.43 9.89
C LYS A 189 2.00 -2.68 8.39
N ALA A 190 2.31 -1.67 7.60
CA ALA A 190 2.54 -1.80 6.18
C ALA A 190 3.89 -1.17 5.85
N TYR A 191 4.76 -1.89 5.16
CA TYR A 191 6.01 -1.37 4.65
C TYR A 191 5.83 -0.96 3.20
N VAL A 192 6.01 0.34 2.96
CA VAL A 192 5.80 0.97 1.67
C VAL A 192 7.15 1.45 1.14
N PHE A 193 7.48 1.09 -0.09
CA PHE A 193 8.69 1.56 -0.76
C PHE A 193 8.35 2.77 -1.61
N VAL A 194 8.76 3.94 -1.15
CA VAL A 194 8.45 5.24 -1.76
C VAL A 194 9.64 5.72 -2.56
N SER A 195 9.41 6.23 -3.79
CA SER A 195 10.49 6.78 -4.62
C SER A 195 11.15 8.00 -3.98
N GLU A 196 12.49 8.13 -4.14
CA GLU A 196 13.32 9.20 -3.56
C GLU A 196 12.83 10.60 -3.88
N GLN A 197 12.18 10.81 -5.03
CA GLN A 197 11.62 12.10 -5.44
C GLN A 197 10.57 12.65 -4.47
N TYR A 198 9.88 11.77 -3.73
CA TYR A 198 8.85 12.15 -2.75
C TYR A 198 9.41 12.32 -1.33
N PHE A 199 10.71 12.12 -1.13
CA PHE A 199 11.32 12.20 0.20
C PHE A 199 11.04 13.53 0.94
N PRO A 200 11.09 14.72 0.27
CA PRO A 200 10.79 15.99 0.95
C PRO A 200 9.32 16.15 1.39
N GLN A 201 8.39 15.35 0.83
CA GLN A 201 6.95 15.49 1.04
C GLN A 201 6.42 14.50 2.09
N VAL A 202 7.16 13.40 2.35
CA VAL A 202 6.76 12.38 3.33
C VAL A 202 7.29 12.72 4.71
N TYR A 203 6.40 12.72 5.71
CA TYR A 203 6.77 13.05 7.10
C TYR A 203 6.11 12.10 8.10
N ILE A 204 6.71 11.96 9.28
CA ILE A 204 6.17 11.13 10.37
C ILE A 204 4.85 11.74 10.85
N GLY A 205 3.82 10.91 10.98
CA GLY A 205 2.48 11.32 11.34
C GLY A 205 1.56 11.62 10.15
N MET A 206 2.09 11.61 8.91
CA MET A 206 1.31 11.81 7.69
C MET A 206 0.18 10.79 7.60
N PRO A 207 -1.07 11.23 7.35
CA PRO A 207 -2.19 10.32 7.16
C PRO A 207 -2.06 9.59 5.81
N VAL A 208 -2.40 8.31 5.81
CA VAL A 208 -2.35 7.44 4.63
C VAL A 208 -3.66 6.67 4.55
N GLU A 209 -4.28 6.67 3.39
CA GLU A 209 -5.43 5.81 3.13
C GLU A 209 -4.95 4.43 2.72
N VAL A 210 -5.56 3.40 3.31
CA VAL A 210 -5.20 2.00 3.04
C VAL A 210 -6.43 1.26 2.54
N LYS A 211 -6.34 0.71 1.34
CA LYS A 211 -7.40 -0.11 0.72
C LYS A 211 -6.87 -1.51 0.48
N VAL A 212 -7.72 -2.50 0.71
CA VAL A 212 -7.42 -3.92 0.42
C VAL A 212 -8.45 -4.46 -0.56
N ASP A 213 -8.01 -5.27 -1.51
CA ASP A 213 -8.89 -5.76 -2.59
C ASP A 213 -10.02 -6.66 -2.06
N VAL A 214 -9.82 -7.28 -0.89
CA VAL A 214 -10.84 -8.11 -0.22
C VAL A 214 -12.03 -7.29 0.29
N TYR A 215 -11.81 -6.01 0.59
CA TYR A 215 -12.84 -5.08 1.08
C TYR A 215 -12.83 -3.79 0.25
N PRO A 216 -13.30 -3.82 -1.01
CA PRO A 216 -13.14 -2.71 -1.97
C PRO A 216 -13.85 -1.42 -1.54
N ASP A 217 -14.95 -1.55 -0.78
CA ASP A 217 -15.76 -0.42 -0.31
C ASP A 217 -15.30 0.16 1.04
N GLN A 218 -14.25 -0.41 1.64
CA GLN A 218 -13.74 0.04 2.94
C GLN A 218 -12.36 0.70 2.80
N VAL A 219 -12.26 1.90 3.37
CA VAL A 219 -11.00 2.62 3.50
C VAL A 219 -10.55 2.55 4.95
N PHE A 220 -9.35 2.02 5.16
CA PHE A 220 -8.72 1.95 6.48
C PHE A 220 -7.78 3.14 6.65
N SER A 221 -7.78 3.72 7.85
CA SER A 221 -6.88 4.83 8.16
C SER A 221 -5.53 4.30 8.61
N GLY A 222 -4.48 4.76 7.94
CA GLY A 222 -3.10 4.54 8.32
C GLY A 222 -2.41 5.86 8.68
N LYS A 223 -1.23 5.75 9.30
CA LYS A 223 -0.37 6.87 9.63
C LYS A 223 1.09 6.46 9.50
N VAL A 224 1.91 7.32 8.88
CA VAL A 224 3.37 7.11 8.82
C VAL A 224 3.94 7.10 10.24
N SER A 225 4.50 5.98 10.65
CA SER A 225 5.12 5.79 11.98
C SER A 225 6.63 5.93 11.93
N ARG A 226 7.26 5.54 10.82
CA ARG A 226 8.71 5.59 10.66
C ARG A 226 9.08 5.75 9.19
N ILE A 227 10.17 6.47 8.96
CA ILE A 227 10.80 6.63 7.64
C ILE A 227 12.24 6.11 7.78
N ALA A 228 12.65 5.22 6.88
CA ALA A 228 14.02 4.72 6.86
C ALA A 228 15.01 5.87 6.60
N PRO A 229 16.13 5.92 7.33
CA PRO A 229 17.11 7.02 7.18
C PRO A 229 17.98 6.86 5.92
N ALA A 230 17.91 5.71 5.24
CA ALA A 230 18.71 5.40 4.06
C ALA A 230 17.80 5.10 2.86
N ILE A 231 18.28 5.49 1.67
CA ILE A 231 17.68 5.18 0.38
C ILE A 231 18.40 3.97 -0.21
N ASP A 232 17.66 2.99 -0.71
CA ASP A 232 18.24 1.87 -1.46
C ASP A 232 18.72 2.38 -2.83
N PRO A 233 20.04 2.30 -3.11
CA PRO A 233 20.59 2.84 -4.35
C PRO A 233 20.18 2.04 -5.60
N THR A 234 19.74 0.79 -5.44
CA THR A 234 19.35 -0.08 -6.55
C THR A 234 17.94 0.24 -7.04
N SER A 235 17.00 0.32 -6.10
CA SER A 235 15.58 0.63 -6.39
C SER A 235 15.29 2.13 -6.39
N ARG A 236 16.18 2.96 -5.82
CA ARG A 236 15.98 4.40 -5.57
C ARG A 236 14.70 4.69 -4.78
N THR A 237 14.46 3.84 -3.78
CA THR A 237 13.32 3.97 -2.87
C THR A 237 13.78 4.03 -1.44
N PHE A 238 12.95 4.58 -0.58
CA PHE A 238 13.11 4.51 0.87
C PHE A 238 11.89 3.82 1.49
N GLU A 239 12.13 3.06 2.55
CA GLU A 239 11.09 2.35 3.26
C GLU A 239 10.33 3.28 4.21
N VAL A 240 9.03 3.24 4.14
CA VAL A 240 8.10 3.96 5.03
C VAL A 240 7.23 2.93 5.75
N GLU A 241 7.30 2.94 7.09
CA GLU A 241 6.42 2.13 7.92
C GLU A 241 5.13 2.90 8.20
N VAL A 242 4.01 2.34 7.79
CA VAL A 242 2.66 2.86 8.03
C VAL A 242 1.96 1.98 9.06
N THR A 243 1.52 2.57 10.16
CA THR A 243 0.70 1.89 11.16
C THR A 243 -0.77 2.01 10.78
N VAL A 244 -1.47 0.88 10.70
CA VAL A 244 -2.86 0.77 10.24
C VAL A 244 -3.74 0.28 11.39
N GLY A 245 -4.79 1.02 11.73
CA GLY A 245 -5.75 0.63 12.77
C GLY A 245 -6.56 -0.61 12.35
N ASN A 246 -6.70 -1.58 13.27
CA ASN A 246 -7.42 -2.82 13.01
C ASN A 246 -8.20 -3.31 14.25
N SER A 247 -8.96 -2.42 14.88
CA SER A 247 -9.70 -2.74 16.12
C SER A 247 -10.74 -3.85 15.95
N ALA A 248 -11.37 -3.92 14.78
CA ALA A 248 -12.32 -4.96 14.42
C ALA A 248 -11.66 -6.29 14.04
N LEU A 249 -10.33 -6.34 13.95
CA LEU A 249 -9.56 -7.49 13.46
C LEU A 249 -10.01 -7.99 12.07
N THR A 250 -10.50 -7.10 11.23
CA THR A 250 -10.94 -7.39 9.87
C THR A 250 -9.76 -7.66 8.94
N LEU A 251 -8.71 -6.85 9.07
CA LEU A 251 -7.48 -7.02 8.32
C LEU A 251 -6.63 -8.15 8.90
N ARG A 252 -5.92 -8.87 8.03
CA ARG A 252 -5.01 -9.96 8.41
C ARG A 252 -3.60 -9.68 7.95
N PRO A 253 -2.58 -10.04 8.73
CA PRO A 253 -1.20 -10.09 8.24
C PRO A 253 -1.12 -10.95 6.97
N GLY A 254 -0.34 -10.50 5.99
CA GLY A 254 -0.21 -11.13 4.68
C GLY A 254 -1.20 -10.62 3.62
N MET A 255 -2.19 -9.80 3.97
CA MET A 255 -3.04 -9.16 2.97
C MET A 255 -2.27 -8.11 2.19
N TYR A 256 -2.54 -8.06 0.88
CA TYR A 256 -2.03 -7.02 0.00
C TYR A 256 -2.87 -5.75 0.15
N ALA A 257 -2.20 -4.62 0.24
CA ALA A 257 -2.83 -3.33 0.43
C ALA A 257 -2.31 -2.30 -0.58
N ARG A 258 -3.20 -1.42 -1.01
CA ARG A 258 -2.88 -0.20 -1.74
C ARG A 258 -2.91 0.97 -0.75
N THR A 259 -1.83 1.73 -0.72
CA THR A 259 -1.67 2.87 0.20
C THR A 259 -1.61 4.15 -0.60
N THR A 260 -2.51 5.08 -0.32
CA THR A 260 -2.59 6.38 -0.99
C THR A 260 -2.01 7.45 -0.07
N PHE A 261 -0.95 8.09 -0.52
CA PHE A 261 -0.28 9.20 0.15
C PHE A 261 -0.72 10.52 -0.48
N ASN A 262 -1.16 11.46 0.33
CA ASN A 262 -1.43 12.83 -0.13
C ASN A 262 -0.13 13.65 -0.02
N MET A 263 0.52 13.87 -1.16
CA MET A 263 1.81 14.59 -1.25
C MET A 263 1.65 16.12 -1.19
N GLY A 264 0.46 16.61 -0.86
CA GLY A 264 0.16 18.04 -0.80
C GLY A 264 -0.56 18.54 -2.04
N GLU A 265 -0.57 19.87 -2.19
CA GLU A 265 -1.19 20.55 -3.32
C GLU A 265 -0.11 21.15 -4.21
N VAL A 266 -0.29 21.07 -5.51
CA VAL A 266 0.56 21.72 -6.50
C VAL A 266 -0.30 22.66 -7.35
N ASP A 267 0.22 23.84 -7.61
CA ASP A 267 -0.41 24.79 -8.53
C ASP A 267 -0.17 24.30 -9.95
N ASN A 268 -1.21 23.75 -10.58
CA ASN A 268 -1.13 23.29 -11.96
C ASN A 268 -2.18 23.96 -12.84
N VAL A 269 -1.88 24.02 -14.13
CA VAL A 269 -2.83 24.49 -15.12
C VAL A 269 -3.90 23.41 -15.30
N THR A 270 -5.16 23.81 -15.20
CA THR A 270 -6.31 22.93 -15.40
C THR A 270 -7.12 23.36 -16.61
N VAL A 271 -7.72 22.38 -17.28
CA VAL A 271 -8.66 22.57 -18.38
C VAL A 271 -9.80 21.56 -18.24
N LEU A 272 -10.93 21.85 -18.85
CA LEU A 272 -12.03 20.89 -18.91
C LEU A 272 -11.58 19.62 -19.67
N ASP A 273 -11.93 18.45 -19.17
CA ASP A 273 -11.59 17.15 -19.78
C ASP A 273 -12.04 17.04 -21.25
N VAL A 274 -13.16 17.66 -21.60
CA VAL A 274 -13.67 17.72 -22.98
C VAL A 274 -12.73 18.43 -23.97
N ALA A 275 -11.81 19.27 -23.50
CA ALA A 275 -10.81 19.95 -24.32
C ALA A 275 -9.69 19.00 -24.76
N ILE A 276 -9.46 17.92 -24.02
CA ILE A 276 -8.34 17.00 -24.25
C ILE A 276 -8.75 15.95 -25.26
N GLN A 277 -8.05 15.95 -26.39
CA GLN A 277 -8.23 14.98 -27.45
C GLN A 277 -7.17 13.88 -27.34
N ARG A 278 -7.52 12.67 -27.74
CA ARG A 278 -6.58 11.54 -27.84
C ARG A 278 -6.25 11.27 -29.30
N GLN A 279 -4.99 11.16 -29.61
CA GLN A 279 -4.57 10.80 -30.94
C GLN A 279 -4.86 9.33 -31.23
N THR A 280 -5.55 9.06 -32.34
CA THR A 280 -5.86 7.69 -32.75
C THR A 280 -4.59 6.94 -33.11
N GLY A 281 -4.36 5.77 -32.50
CA GLY A 281 -3.19 4.92 -32.78
C GLY A 281 -1.98 5.15 -31.87
N THR A 282 -1.96 6.24 -31.08
CA THR A 282 -1.01 6.49 -30.01
C THR A 282 -1.78 6.80 -28.74
N ASN A 283 -1.09 6.84 -27.60
CA ASN A 283 -1.74 7.26 -26.33
C ASN A 283 -1.52 8.76 -26.06
N ASP A 284 -1.08 9.50 -27.06
CA ASP A 284 -0.76 10.92 -26.94
C ASP A 284 -2.03 11.75 -26.80
N LYS A 285 -1.97 12.72 -25.91
CA LYS A 285 -3.05 13.67 -25.66
C LYS A 285 -2.65 15.04 -26.19
N TYR A 286 -3.61 15.75 -26.78
CA TYR A 286 -3.40 17.09 -27.27
C TYR A 286 -4.62 17.97 -27.06
N VAL A 287 -4.42 19.27 -27.09
CA VAL A 287 -5.47 20.30 -27.02
C VAL A 287 -5.32 21.24 -28.23
N TYR A 288 -6.43 21.88 -28.61
CA TYR A 288 -6.38 22.97 -29.55
C TYR A 288 -6.36 24.30 -28.82
N VAL A 289 -5.29 25.06 -29.01
CA VAL A 289 -5.10 26.39 -28.45
C VAL A 289 -5.44 27.45 -29.49
N LEU A 290 -6.29 28.41 -29.17
CA LEU A 290 -6.63 29.53 -30.02
C LEU A 290 -5.51 30.58 -29.97
N LYS A 291 -4.95 30.94 -31.15
CA LYS A 291 -3.97 32.01 -31.32
C LYS A 291 -4.67 33.37 -31.51
N GLU A 292 -3.90 34.43 -31.34
CA GLU A 292 -4.36 35.82 -31.53
C GLU A 292 -4.80 36.11 -32.98
N ASP A 293 -4.26 35.38 -33.97
CA ASP A 293 -4.63 35.49 -35.39
C ASP A 293 -5.94 34.79 -35.76
N GLY A 294 -6.62 34.18 -34.81
CA GLY A 294 -7.85 33.44 -35.00
C GLY A 294 -7.68 32.03 -35.56
N THR A 295 -6.46 31.50 -35.55
CA THR A 295 -6.15 30.11 -35.93
C THR A 295 -6.00 29.25 -34.67
N VAL A 296 -6.20 27.94 -34.83
CA VAL A 296 -5.95 26.97 -33.75
C VAL A 296 -4.65 26.22 -34.00
N GLU A 297 -3.91 25.98 -32.90
CA GLU A 297 -2.70 25.15 -32.87
C GLU A 297 -2.99 23.88 -32.07
N SER A 298 -2.68 22.73 -32.67
CA SER A 298 -2.71 21.47 -31.94
C SER A 298 -1.44 21.31 -31.11
N ARG A 299 -1.56 21.24 -29.79
CA ARG A 299 -0.42 21.16 -28.88
C ARG A 299 -0.53 19.92 -28.03
N PHE A 300 0.52 19.09 -28.03
CA PHE A 300 0.61 17.93 -27.18
C PHE A 300 0.70 18.34 -25.70
N VAL A 301 -0.04 17.65 -24.86
CA VAL A 301 -0.08 17.91 -23.43
C VAL A 301 0.16 16.63 -22.64
N THR A 302 0.91 16.76 -21.55
CA THR A 302 1.04 15.69 -20.56
C THR A 302 0.03 15.97 -19.45
N THR A 303 -0.87 15.04 -19.20
CA THR A 303 -1.90 15.20 -18.16
C THR A 303 -1.53 14.42 -16.92
N GLY A 304 -1.83 14.97 -15.74
CA GLY A 304 -1.80 14.27 -14.46
C GLY A 304 -3.06 13.42 -14.24
N LEU A 305 -3.26 12.98 -13.00
CA LEU A 305 -4.49 12.31 -12.59
C LEU A 305 -5.63 13.34 -12.62
N GLY A 306 -6.72 13.02 -13.30
CA GLY A 306 -7.93 13.83 -13.24
C GLY A 306 -8.67 13.59 -11.91
N GLU A 307 -9.47 14.55 -11.45
CA GLU A 307 -10.30 14.42 -10.25
C GLU A 307 -11.31 13.25 -10.28
N ALA A 308 -11.45 12.56 -11.41
CA ALA A 308 -12.40 11.47 -11.65
C ALA A 308 -12.25 10.23 -10.73
N GLN A 309 -11.23 10.15 -9.89
CA GLN A 309 -11.05 9.01 -8.97
C GLN A 309 -11.51 9.27 -7.53
N ALA A 310 -11.97 10.46 -7.20
CA ALA A 310 -12.28 10.81 -5.79
C ALA A 310 -13.75 10.64 -5.38
N VAL A 311 -14.73 10.47 -6.29
CA VAL A 311 -16.15 10.39 -5.86
C VAL A 311 -16.90 9.32 -6.65
N HIS A 312 -17.06 8.16 -6.08
CA HIS A 312 -18.13 7.23 -6.42
C HIS A 312 -19.33 7.53 -5.54
N HIS A 313 -20.40 7.92 -6.18
CA HIS A 313 -21.78 8.26 -5.74
C HIS A 313 -22.11 9.75 -5.63
N VAL A 314 -22.77 10.26 -6.63
CA VAL A 314 -24.17 10.76 -6.65
C VAL A 314 -24.50 11.30 -8.05
N VAL A 315 -25.48 10.64 -8.70
CA VAL A 315 -26.50 11.13 -9.63
C VAL A 315 -26.18 12.31 -10.59
N GLN A 316 -26.10 11.92 -11.89
CA GLN A 316 -26.61 12.70 -13.03
C GLN A 316 -26.68 14.24 -12.89
N ALA A 317 -25.57 14.87 -13.20
CA ALA A 317 -25.52 16.13 -13.93
C ALA A 317 -24.19 16.12 -14.69
N ALA A 318 -24.18 16.56 -15.93
CA ALA A 318 -22.99 16.62 -16.77
C ALA A 318 -21.98 17.62 -16.17
N LEU A 319 -21.24 17.18 -15.17
CA LEU A 319 -20.14 17.94 -14.60
C LEU A 319 -18.93 17.70 -15.50
N HIS A 320 -18.56 18.73 -16.23
CA HIS A 320 -17.30 18.83 -16.93
C HIS A 320 -16.22 18.77 -15.85
N GLN A 321 -15.47 17.67 -15.82
CA GLN A 321 -14.40 17.48 -14.84
C GLN A 321 -13.16 18.24 -15.29
N ASN A 322 -12.50 18.93 -14.38
CA ASN A 322 -11.22 19.58 -14.64
C ASN A 322 -10.11 18.54 -14.69
N GLN A 323 -9.24 18.66 -15.65
CA GLN A 323 -8.05 17.81 -15.75
C GLN A 323 -6.79 18.65 -15.64
N GLN A 324 -5.88 18.19 -14.82
CA GLN A 324 -4.57 18.77 -14.61
C GLN A 324 -3.69 18.57 -15.83
N VAL A 325 -3.04 19.63 -16.29
CA VAL A 325 -2.04 19.60 -17.35
C VAL A 325 -0.66 19.83 -16.75
N LEU A 326 0.21 18.82 -16.80
CA LEU A 326 1.56 18.85 -16.26
C LEU A 326 2.56 19.58 -17.17
N ALA A 327 2.31 19.55 -18.49
CA ALA A 327 3.16 20.21 -19.46
C ALA A 327 2.40 20.49 -20.76
N GLY A 328 2.82 21.52 -21.50
CA GLY A 328 2.32 21.83 -22.85
C GLY A 328 1.29 22.96 -22.90
N LEU A 329 0.82 23.50 -21.76
CA LEU A 329 -0.14 24.60 -21.72
C LEU A 329 0.22 25.60 -20.65
N ALA A 330 0.09 26.90 -20.94
CA ALA A 330 0.30 27.99 -20.00
C ALA A 330 -1.03 28.47 -19.42
N GLU A 331 -0.96 29.18 -18.27
CA GLU A 331 -2.10 29.84 -17.68
C GLU A 331 -2.64 30.95 -18.60
N GLY A 332 -3.95 31.04 -18.72
CA GLY A 332 -4.60 32.07 -19.51
C GLY A 332 -4.75 31.77 -20.99
N GLU A 333 -4.23 30.63 -21.48
CA GLU A 333 -4.42 30.23 -22.87
C GLU A 333 -5.85 29.80 -23.16
N LYS A 334 -6.38 30.19 -24.31
CA LYS A 334 -7.74 29.86 -24.73
C LYS A 334 -7.76 28.51 -25.44
N VAL A 335 -8.44 27.53 -24.83
CA VAL A 335 -8.50 26.14 -25.28
C VAL A 335 -9.89 25.83 -25.84
N VAL A 336 -9.94 25.09 -26.95
CA VAL A 336 -11.21 24.67 -27.56
C VAL A 336 -11.85 23.55 -26.73
N ILE A 337 -13.07 23.78 -26.24
CA ILE A 337 -13.86 22.83 -25.46
C ILE A 337 -14.99 22.14 -26.25
N ALA A 338 -15.39 22.71 -27.42
CA ALA A 338 -16.38 22.08 -28.29
C ALA A 338 -16.13 22.48 -29.75
N GLY A 339 -16.49 21.59 -30.68
CA GLY A 339 -16.25 21.80 -32.14
C GLY A 339 -14.93 21.24 -32.62
N SER A 340 -14.16 20.56 -31.81
CA SER A 340 -12.82 20.05 -32.11
C SER A 340 -12.76 18.94 -33.18
N ALA A 341 -13.87 18.21 -33.43
CA ALA A 341 -13.89 17.01 -34.29
C ALA A 341 -13.50 17.25 -35.77
N ARG A 342 -13.56 18.50 -36.22
CA ARG A 342 -13.25 18.90 -37.60
C ARG A 342 -12.03 19.82 -37.71
N LEU A 343 -11.33 20.06 -36.61
CA LEU A 343 -10.20 20.94 -36.54
C LEU A 343 -8.94 20.24 -37.02
N LEU A 344 -8.17 20.99 -37.79
CA LEU A 344 -6.79 20.67 -38.16
C LEU A 344 -5.88 21.79 -37.67
N ASP A 345 -4.62 21.46 -37.46
CA ASP A 345 -3.60 22.44 -37.09
C ASP A 345 -3.55 23.61 -38.08
N GLY A 346 -3.53 24.84 -37.57
CA GLY A 346 -3.51 26.06 -38.39
C GLY A 346 -4.85 26.51 -38.99
N MET A 347 -5.98 25.81 -38.72
CA MET A 347 -7.29 26.23 -39.24
C MET A 347 -7.79 27.50 -38.54
N LYS A 348 -8.43 28.38 -39.34
CA LYS A 348 -9.19 29.51 -38.81
C LYS A 348 -10.52 29.07 -38.23
N VAL A 349 -10.85 29.59 -37.07
CA VAL A 349 -12.07 29.25 -36.34
C VAL A 349 -12.89 30.50 -36.03
N GLN A 350 -14.18 30.28 -35.88
CA GLN A 350 -15.11 31.30 -35.38
C GLN A 350 -15.52 30.94 -33.97
N VAL A 351 -15.16 31.78 -33.03
CA VAL A 351 -15.53 31.58 -31.63
C VAL A 351 -17.01 31.89 -31.43
N ILE A 352 -17.77 30.93 -30.92
CA ILE A 352 -19.14 31.14 -30.46
C ILE A 352 -19.06 31.39 -28.95
N GLU A 353 -19.37 32.62 -28.53
CA GLU A 353 -19.54 32.89 -27.10
C GLU A 353 -20.75 32.08 -26.59
N GLY A 354 -20.50 31.12 -25.71
CA GLY A 354 -21.54 30.41 -25.00
C GLY A 354 -22.23 31.36 -24.02
N ALA A 355 -23.54 31.53 -24.13
CA ALA A 355 -24.28 32.18 -23.07
C ALA A 355 -23.94 31.51 -21.74
N GLN A 356 -23.44 32.28 -20.78
CA GLN A 356 -23.31 31.88 -19.38
C GLN A 356 -24.72 31.47 -18.89
N GLN A 357 -24.88 30.21 -18.53
CA GLN A 357 -25.96 29.72 -17.68
C GLN A 357 -25.42 29.42 -16.28
#